data_51448140300d296cac54ce5267599633
#
_entry.id   51448140300d296cac54ce5267599633
#
_cell.length_a   1.000
_cell.length_b   1.000
_cell.length_c   1.000
_cell.angle_alpha   90.00
_cell.angle_beta   90.00
_cell.angle_gamma   90.00
#
_symmetry.space_group_name_H-M   'P 1'
#
loop_
_entity.id
_entity.type
_entity.pdbx_description
1 polymer ?
#
loop_
_entity_poly.entity_id
_entity_poly.type
_entity_poly.pdbx_seq_one_letter_code
_entity_poly.pdbx_strand_id
1 'polypeptide(L)'
;MIPWRITFRAGISLYEQVVYSAKKAVISGQLRPGDPFPSVRTLSKELKINPNTAHKVIGQLVVEGLIEVRPGIGTVVAELPEAR
;
A
#
# COMPACT_ATOMS: atom_id res chain seq x y z
N MET A 1 -2.00 -8.99 -9.27
CA MET A 1 -1.27 -9.59 -8.16
C MET A 1 -0.59 -8.55 -7.30
N ILE A 2 -0.62 -8.75 -6.01
CA ILE A 2 -0.01 -7.79 -5.09
C ILE A 2 1.46 -8.13 -4.91
N PRO A 3 2.36 -7.14 -4.96
CA PRO A 3 3.79 -7.41 -4.93
C PRO A 3 4.37 -7.68 -3.54
N TRP A 4 3.53 -7.95 -2.55
CA TRP A 4 4.01 -8.33 -1.23
C TRP A 4 3.06 -9.35 -0.63
N ARG A 5 3.51 -10.02 0.42
CA ARG A 5 2.70 -11.00 1.11
C ARG A 5 1.94 -10.38 2.25
N ILE A 6 0.71 -10.87 2.45
CA ILE A 6 -0.07 -10.46 3.60
C ILE A 6 -0.83 -11.67 4.13
N THR A 7 -0.79 -11.84 5.43
CA THR A 7 -1.53 -12.87 6.12
C THR A 7 -2.46 -12.20 7.11
N PHE A 8 -3.76 -12.43 6.95
CA PHE A 8 -4.74 -11.78 7.81
C PHE A 8 -4.90 -12.52 9.12
N ARG A 9 -5.02 -11.75 10.19
CA ARG A 9 -5.22 -12.27 11.52
C ARG A 9 -6.56 -11.82 12.06
N ALA A 10 -7.23 -12.70 12.79
CA ALA A 10 -8.48 -12.35 13.46
C ALA A 10 -8.20 -11.34 14.58
N GLY A 11 -9.16 -10.47 14.82
CA GLY A 11 -9.06 -9.51 15.93
C GLY A 11 -8.37 -8.22 15.60
N ILE A 12 -7.80 -8.08 14.41
CA ILE A 12 -7.16 -6.84 13.96
C ILE A 12 -7.89 -6.38 12.70
N SER A 13 -8.14 -5.09 12.58
CA SER A 13 -8.87 -4.59 11.43
C SER A 13 -8.12 -4.87 10.13
N LEU A 14 -8.86 -5.16 9.07
CA LEU A 14 -8.25 -5.38 7.76
C LEU A 14 -7.47 -4.16 7.30
N TYR A 15 -8.03 -2.98 7.57
CA TYR A 15 -7.37 -1.73 7.22
C TYR A 15 -5.97 -1.65 7.83
N GLU A 16 -5.87 -1.90 9.13
CA GLU A 16 -4.59 -1.81 9.83
C GLU A 16 -3.59 -2.84 9.31
N GLN A 17 -4.07 -4.04 9.05
CA GLN A 17 -3.19 -5.10 8.56
C GLN A 17 -2.64 -4.78 7.18
N VAL A 18 -3.48 -4.26 6.30
CA VAL A 18 -3.02 -3.94 4.95
C VAL A 18 -2.04 -2.77 4.99
N VAL A 19 -2.35 -1.73 5.77
CA VAL A 19 -1.43 -0.60 5.90
C VAL A 19 -0.08 -1.07 6.44
N TYR A 20 -0.10 -1.87 7.50
CA TYR A 20 1.13 -2.36 8.10
C TYR A 20 1.95 -3.19 7.12
N SER A 21 1.30 -4.09 6.39
CA SER A 21 2.01 -4.96 5.46
C SER A 21 2.63 -4.15 4.32
N ALA A 22 1.93 -3.14 3.83
CA ALA A 22 2.45 -2.29 2.76
C ALA A 22 3.64 -1.48 3.25
N LYS A 23 3.55 -0.91 4.46
CA LYS A 23 4.66 -0.16 5.04
C LYS A 23 5.88 -1.06 5.19
N LYS A 24 5.67 -2.25 5.67
CA LYS A 24 6.75 -3.20 5.85
C LYS A 24 7.41 -3.55 4.52
N ALA A 25 6.60 -3.72 3.47
CA ALA A 25 7.13 -4.03 2.15
C ALA A 25 8.00 -2.89 1.61
N VAL A 26 7.58 -1.65 1.85
CA VAL A 26 8.36 -0.49 1.41
C VAL A 26 9.67 -0.39 2.20
N ILE A 27 9.58 -0.55 3.51
CA ILE A 27 10.75 -0.42 4.37
C ILE A 27 11.76 -1.53 4.12
N SER A 28 11.28 -2.74 3.89
CA SER A 28 12.16 -3.88 3.69
C SER A 28 12.77 -3.95 2.30
N GLY A 29 12.32 -3.11 1.38
CA GLY A 29 12.85 -3.09 0.03
C GLY A 29 12.12 -3.99 -0.96
N GLN A 30 11.05 -4.65 -0.53
CA GLN A 30 10.23 -5.43 -1.48
C GLN A 30 9.57 -4.53 -2.50
N LEU A 31 9.21 -3.32 -2.06
CA LEU A 31 8.71 -2.27 -2.94
C LEU A 31 9.76 -1.17 -2.97
N ARG A 32 10.19 -0.82 -4.17
CA ARG A 32 11.23 0.19 -4.35
C ARG A 32 10.62 1.50 -4.80
N PRO A 33 11.29 2.61 -4.53
CA PRO A 33 10.80 3.90 -5.04
C PRO A 33 10.58 3.84 -6.55
N GLY A 34 9.42 4.34 -6.98
CA GLY A 34 9.06 4.32 -8.39
C GLY A 34 8.32 3.08 -8.84
N ASP A 35 8.31 2.03 -8.03
CA ASP A 35 7.56 0.83 -8.39
C ASP A 35 6.07 1.14 -8.40
N PRO A 36 5.31 0.52 -9.30
CA PRO A 36 3.87 0.72 -9.32
C PRO A 36 3.24 0.13 -8.05
N PHE A 37 2.29 0.87 -7.49
CA PHE A 37 1.54 0.39 -6.34
C PHE A 37 0.13 0.03 -6.78
N PRO A 38 -0.47 -1.04 -6.24
CA PRO A 38 -1.81 -1.43 -6.66
C PRO A 38 -2.83 -0.31 -6.44
N SER A 39 -3.74 -0.15 -7.40
CA SER A 39 -4.82 0.82 -7.27
C SER A 39 -5.85 0.32 -6.26
N VAL A 40 -6.79 1.21 -5.89
CA VAL A 40 -7.89 0.82 -5.01
C VAL A 40 -8.61 -0.39 -5.57
N ARG A 41 -8.86 -0.38 -6.88
CA ARG A 41 -9.57 -1.47 -7.53
C ARG A 41 -8.79 -2.78 -7.42
N THR A 42 -7.50 -2.73 -7.70
CA THR A 42 -6.67 -3.92 -7.63
C THR A 42 -6.55 -4.43 -6.21
N LEU A 43 -6.32 -3.53 -5.25
CA LEU A 43 -6.25 -3.94 -3.85
C LEU A 43 -7.53 -4.61 -3.38
N SER A 44 -8.67 -4.00 -3.68
CA SER A 44 -9.93 -4.55 -3.20
C SER A 44 -10.20 -5.91 -3.83
N LYS A 45 -9.87 -6.06 -5.10
CA LYS A 45 -10.09 -7.31 -5.81
C LYS A 45 -9.14 -8.41 -5.34
N GLU A 46 -7.86 -8.09 -5.23
CA GLU A 46 -6.86 -9.09 -4.88
C GLU A 46 -6.97 -9.54 -3.42
N LEU A 47 -7.25 -8.59 -2.53
CA LEU A 47 -7.37 -8.91 -1.11
C LEU A 47 -8.78 -9.23 -0.69
N LYS A 48 -9.75 -9.09 -1.60
CA LYS A 48 -11.17 -9.35 -1.32
C LYS A 48 -11.65 -8.50 -0.15
N ILE A 49 -11.31 -7.23 -0.19
CA ILE A 49 -11.74 -6.28 0.84
C ILE A 49 -12.63 -5.24 0.19
N ASN A 50 -13.40 -4.54 1.03
CA ASN A 50 -14.29 -3.50 0.55
C ASN A 50 -13.48 -2.40 -0.12
N PRO A 51 -13.94 -1.88 -1.29
CA PRO A 51 -13.24 -0.78 -1.95
C PRO A 51 -13.05 0.45 -1.06
N ASN A 52 -13.99 0.71 -0.15
CA ASN A 52 -13.83 1.83 0.77
C ASN A 52 -12.64 1.60 1.70
N THR A 53 -12.44 0.37 2.14
CA THR A 53 -11.29 0.03 2.97
C THR A 53 -9.99 0.19 2.16
N ALA A 54 -9.98 -0.28 0.93
CA ALA A 54 -8.80 -0.13 0.07
C ALA A 54 -8.49 1.35 -0.15
N HIS A 55 -9.51 2.16 -0.34
CA HIS A 55 -9.33 3.59 -0.53
C HIS A 55 -8.70 4.24 0.71
N LYS A 56 -9.16 3.83 1.88
CA LYS A 56 -8.59 4.35 3.13
C LYS A 56 -7.12 3.93 3.29
N VAL A 57 -6.81 2.71 2.89
CA VAL A 57 -5.43 2.23 2.96
C VAL A 57 -4.52 3.10 2.10
N ILE A 58 -4.91 3.32 0.85
CA ILE A 58 -4.11 4.11 -0.06
C ILE A 58 -3.99 5.54 0.45
N GLY A 59 -5.09 6.12 0.92
CA GLY A 59 -5.05 7.47 1.48
C GLY A 59 -4.09 7.58 2.64
N GLN A 60 -4.09 6.60 3.53
CA GLN A 60 -3.20 6.62 4.68
C GLN A 60 -1.74 6.52 4.25
N LEU A 61 -1.45 5.67 3.28
CA LEU A 61 -0.07 5.52 2.81
C LEU A 61 0.41 6.80 2.12
N VAL A 62 -0.48 7.49 1.42
CA VAL A 62 -0.13 8.78 0.83
C VAL A 62 0.18 9.81 1.92
N VAL A 63 -0.66 9.85 2.95
CA VAL A 63 -0.46 10.77 4.07
C VAL A 63 0.88 10.53 4.74
N GLU A 64 1.28 9.26 4.86
CA GLU A 64 2.55 8.92 5.50
C GLU A 64 3.75 9.08 4.55
N GLY A 65 3.50 9.42 3.30
CA GLY A 65 4.58 9.66 2.35
C GLY A 65 5.19 8.41 1.77
N LEU A 66 4.52 7.27 1.90
CA LEU A 66 5.06 6.01 1.39
C LEU A 66 4.74 5.77 -0.07
N ILE A 67 3.66 6.33 -0.55
CA ILE A 67 3.26 6.23 -1.95
C ILE A 67 2.78 7.60 -2.40
N GLU A 68 2.74 7.79 -3.72
CA GLU A 68 2.26 9.04 -4.28
C GLU A 68 1.50 8.75 -5.56
N VAL A 69 0.57 9.64 -5.89
CA VAL A 69 -0.21 9.54 -7.11
C VAL A 69 0.42 10.49 -8.13
N ARG A 70 0.81 9.96 -9.28
CA ARG A 70 1.41 10.76 -10.35
C ARG A 70 0.46 10.83 -11.53
N PRO A 71 0.15 12.03 -12.02
CA PRO A 71 -0.74 12.16 -13.18
C PRO A 71 -0.19 11.40 -14.38
N GLY A 72 -1.07 10.65 -15.04
CA GLY A 72 -0.70 9.91 -16.23
C GLY A 72 0.03 8.61 -15.96
N ILE A 73 0.50 8.38 -14.75
CA ILE A 73 1.24 7.17 -14.40
C ILE A 73 0.45 6.30 -13.44
N GLY A 74 -0.18 6.91 -12.44
CA GLY A 74 -0.92 6.20 -11.41
C GLY A 74 -0.21 6.27 -10.08
N THR A 75 -0.51 5.32 -9.21
CA THR A 75 0.06 5.30 -7.88
C THR A 75 1.39 4.55 -7.91
N VAL A 76 2.40 5.16 -7.34
CA VAL A 76 3.75 4.56 -7.29
C VAL A 76 4.31 4.71 -5.89
N VAL A 77 5.30 3.89 -5.59
CA VAL A 77 6.01 3.98 -4.31
C VAL A 77 6.82 5.27 -4.31
N ALA A 78 6.64 6.06 -3.28
CA ALA A 78 7.34 7.33 -3.16
C ALA A 78 8.79 7.11 -2.76
N GLU A 79 9.61 8.08 -3.12
CA GLU A 79 11.00 8.04 -2.69
C GLU A 79 11.04 8.49 -1.24
N LEU A 80 11.45 7.59 -0.35
CA LEU A 80 11.48 7.90 1.07
C LEU A 80 12.63 8.84 1.38
N PRO A 81 12.42 9.78 2.32
CA PRO A 81 13.54 10.59 2.78
C PRO A 81 14.57 9.67 3.41
N GLU A 82 15.80 10.00 3.20
CA GLU A 82 16.85 9.19 3.77
C GLU A 82 16.85 9.23 5.27
N ALA A 83 16.76 8.04 5.85
CA ALA A 83 16.84 7.94 7.30
C ALA A 83 18.29 8.03 7.74
N ARG A 84 18.50 8.73 8.82
CA ARG A 84 19.83 8.88 9.35
C ARG A 84 19.88 8.48 10.78
#